data_0a57e358cda58dbc24b172166f6fe126
#
_entry.id   0a57e358cda58dbc24b172166f6fe126
#
_cell.length_a   1.000
_cell.length_b   1.000
_cell.length_c   1.000
_cell.angle_alpha   90.00
_cell.angle_beta   90.00
_cell.angle_gamma   90.00
#
_symmetry.space_group_name_H-M   'P 1'
#
loop_
_entity.id
_entity.type
_entity.pdbx_description
1 polymer ?
#
loop_
_entity_poly.entity_id
_entity_poly.type
_entity_poly.pdbx_seq_one_letter_code
_entity_poly.pdbx_strand_id
1 'polypeptide(L)'
;MKKTLLSILLCSLLLSQGFAQTNEKERIPLKHGAHRIGKRTDAAMQHWREYGLGQFIHWGVYSIPGGVWNGKTYTGAAEWIRSWQEIPNDVYDNLYKQFNPLHFDAKKWAKQAKDMGAGYMIFTTKHHDGFCMWPSRYTDYTVANTPYKKDIVKELVDAYTAEGIDVYLYFSIIDWRHPGYISGGNINSPQIKQAFRSGEGLNPFQTKEQEDKYEEFKSFTRNQLLELLDNYPQIKGLWFDGSWDVAWVKHAAWVDSLGFELRNKHPGLIIGSRFRSDEFGNRHTDANGDLIDDHDQRYERNLPKDLAETNGFDWDCVMTIPENQWGYHRDWSWTYVKTPYDLIDMAVKANSLDGNFVINFGPDGNGNIRKEECDIAREIGKWMAKNGEAIYATHHSILEKQDWGYSTQKGDKVYLSVFNKPMNNLIRVKLPRSKNRDMIYAITKAHVLSTKEKVNIHGNGKPGAYYRDKSGASYYDLIIPKKLRKSTEPFVIVIELKEIDKGDFEAYQQALT
;
A
#
# COMPACT_ATOMS: atom_id res chain seq x y z
N MET A 1 53.50 25.62 -21.68
CA MET A 1 52.04 25.75 -21.51
C MET A 1 51.25 24.45 -21.76
N LYS A 2 51.63 23.52 -22.60
CA LYS A 2 50.85 22.27 -22.85
C LYS A 2 51.00 21.17 -21.78
N LYS A 3 52.06 21.17 -20.97
CA LYS A 3 52.26 20.18 -19.90
C LYS A 3 51.51 20.52 -18.59
N THR A 4 51.21 21.76 -18.34
CA THR A 4 50.50 22.21 -17.12
C THR A 4 48.97 22.01 -17.22
N LEU A 5 48.41 22.07 -18.45
CA LEU A 5 46.98 21.80 -18.66
C LEU A 5 46.63 20.32 -18.52
N LEU A 6 47.57 19.41 -18.89
CA LEU A 6 47.33 17.96 -18.80
C LEU A 6 47.32 17.49 -17.32
N SER A 7 48.12 18.10 -16.48
CA SER A 7 48.15 17.79 -15.04
C SER A 7 46.90 18.28 -14.28
N ILE A 8 46.29 19.39 -14.68
CA ILE A 8 45.04 19.89 -14.07
C ILE A 8 43.84 19.02 -14.51
N LEU A 9 43.83 18.55 -15.76
CA LEU A 9 42.77 17.66 -16.24
C LEU A 9 42.83 16.29 -15.60
N LEU A 10 44.02 15.73 -15.33
CA LEU A 10 44.19 14.45 -14.63
C LEU A 10 43.82 14.56 -13.14
N CYS A 11 44.12 15.68 -12.49
CA CYS A 11 43.70 15.91 -11.09
C CYS A 11 42.19 16.08 -10.95
N SER A 12 41.50 16.70 -11.92
CA SER A 12 40.04 16.85 -11.88
C SER A 12 39.31 15.50 -12.16
N LEU A 13 39.88 14.64 -12.98
CA LEU A 13 39.36 13.27 -13.21
C LEU A 13 39.61 12.34 -12.02
N LEU A 14 40.72 12.49 -11.30
CA LEU A 14 41.01 11.72 -10.09
C LEU A 14 40.17 12.19 -8.89
N LEU A 15 39.86 13.49 -8.81
CA LEU A 15 38.96 14.01 -7.76
C LEU A 15 37.48 13.62 -7.99
N SER A 16 37.03 13.51 -9.26
CA SER A 16 35.65 13.04 -9.55
C SER A 16 35.48 11.54 -9.33
N GLN A 17 36.52 10.74 -9.50
CA GLN A 17 36.47 9.30 -9.17
C GLN A 17 36.59 9.03 -7.65
N GLY A 18 37.27 9.90 -6.91
CA GLY A 18 37.40 9.80 -5.45
C GLY A 18 36.08 10.06 -4.71
N PHE A 19 35.23 10.98 -5.22
CA PHE A 19 33.93 11.29 -4.60
C PHE A 19 32.86 10.23 -4.93
N ALA A 20 32.96 9.53 -6.06
CA ALA A 20 32.04 8.44 -6.38
C ALA A 20 32.31 7.16 -5.59
N GLN A 21 33.57 6.90 -5.21
CA GLN A 21 33.95 5.69 -4.44
C GLN A 21 33.67 5.77 -2.94
N THR A 22 33.62 6.98 -2.34
CA THR A 22 33.33 7.11 -0.91
C THR A 22 31.85 6.90 -0.60
N ASN A 23 30.94 7.22 -1.51
CA ASN A 23 29.51 6.99 -1.32
C ASN A 23 29.07 5.51 -1.52
N GLU A 24 29.79 4.71 -2.26
CA GLU A 24 29.50 3.27 -2.40
C GLU A 24 29.97 2.43 -1.21
N LYS A 25 30.97 2.88 -0.45
CA LYS A 25 31.51 2.14 0.70
C LYS A 25 30.70 2.29 1.98
N GLU A 26 29.84 3.29 2.06
CA GLU A 26 28.98 3.55 3.22
C GLU A 26 27.56 2.97 3.07
N ARG A 27 27.23 2.43 1.90
CA ARG A 27 25.95 1.76 1.69
C ARG A 27 26.01 0.34 2.18
N ILE A 28 25.06 -0.03 3.02
CA ILE A 28 24.87 -1.42 3.43
C ILE A 28 24.56 -2.24 2.19
N PRO A 29 25.45 -3.15 1.75
CA PRO A 29 25.24 -3.91 0.52
C PRO A 29 24.17 -4.98 0.76
N LEU A 30 22.93 -4.67 0.50
CA LEU A 30 21.90 -5.69 0.35
C LEU A 30 22.11 -6.41 -1.00
N LYS A 31 22.28 -7.71 -0.95
CA LYS A 31 22.73 -8.55 -2.08
C LYS A 31 21.76 -8.68 -3.24
N HIS A 32 20.52 -8.19 -3.13
CA HIS A 32 19.51 -8.34 -4.17
C HIS A 32 18.49 -7.20 -4.13
N GLY A 33 18.73 -6.24 -4.91
CA GLY A 33 17.75 -5.29 -5.40
C GLY A 33 16.87 -4.51 -4.43
N ALA A 34 16.98 -4.70 -3.13
CA ALA A 34 16.25 -3.93 -2.16
C ALA A 34 16.96 -2.60 -1.84
N HIS A 35 18.25 -2.51 -2.03
CA HIS A 35 18.98 -1.26 -2.10
C HIS A 35 19.15 -0.83 -3.54
N ARG A 36 18.11 -0.24 -4.08
CA ARG A 36 18.20 0.42 -5.36
C ARG A 36 18.16 1.91 -5.16
N ILE A 37 19.01 2.59 -5.91
CA ILE A 37 18.80 3.99 -6.14
C ILE A 37 17.58 4.08 -7.07
N GLY A 38 16.45 4.54 -6.53
CA GLY A 38 15.23 4.70 -7.28
C GLY A 38 14.27 3.49 -7.27
N LYS A 39 13.23 3.61 -8.07
CA LYS A 39 12.14 2.64 -8.18
C LYS A 39 12.56 1.40 -8.96
N ARG A 40 12.03 0.24 -8.59
CA ARG A 40 12.10 -0.98 -9.38
C ARG A 40 11.33 -0.80 -10.70
N THR A 41 11.97 -1.15 -11.84
CA THR A 41 11.47 -0.84 -13.20
C THR A 41 11.04 -2.05 -14.01
N ASP A 42 11.11 -3.26 -13.43
CA ASP A 42 10.66 -4.47 -14.12
C ASP A 42 9.13 -4.52 -14.27
N ALA A 43 8.65 -5.43 -15.11
CA ALA A 43 7.24 -5.54 -15.47
C ALA A 43 6.31 -5.81 -14.26
N ALA A 44 6.80 -6.55 -13.24
CA ALA A 44 5.99 -6.85 -12.06
C ALA A 44 5.68 -5.56 -11.27
N MET A 45 6.68 -4.69 -11.04
CA MET A 45 6.45 -3.43 -10.35
C MET A 45 5.74 -2.40 -11.21
N GLN A 46 5.93 -2.41 -12.54
CA GLN A 46 5.13 -1.57 -13.43
C GLN A 46 3.65 -1.93 -13.32
N HIS A 47 3.32 -3.21 -13.37
CA HIS A 47 1.95 -3.68 -13.20
C HIS A 47 1.37 -3.37 -11.81
N TRP A 48 2.18 -3.50 -10.77
CA TRP A 48 1.79 -3.15 -9.39
C TRP A 48 1.33 -1.68 -9.26
N ARG A 49 2.00 -0.75 -9.93
CA ARG A 49 1.63 0.69 -9.93
C ARG A 49 0.29 0.97 -10.60
N GLU A 50 -0.21 0.05 -11.42
CA GLU A 50 -1.45 0.22 -12.19
C GLU A 50 -2.71 -0.16 -11.42
N TYR A 51 -2.59 -0.85 -10.27
CA TYR A 51 -3.74 -1.36 -9.53
C TYR A 51 -4.67 -0.26 -9.00
N GLY A 52 -4.11 0.77 -8.38
CA GLY A 52 -4.83 1.86 -7.74
C GLY A 52 -5.66 1.46 -6.52
N LEU A 53 -6.43 0.37 -6.59
CA LEU A 53 -7.29 -0.14 -5.52
C LEU A 53 -7.03 -1.62 -5.27
N GLY A 54 -6.95 -2.02 -3.97
CA GLY A 54 -6.82 -3.40 -3.52
C GLY A 54 -7.82 -3.78 -2.44
N GLN A 55 -7.94 -5.08 -2.19
CA GLN A 55 -8.69 -5.66 -1.08
C GLN A 55 -7.74 -6.35 -0.12
N PHE A 56 -7.91 -6.15 1.19
CA PHE A 56 -7.28 -6.95 2.21
C PHE A 56 -8.32 -7.80 2.91
N ILE A 57 -8.00 -9.03 3.26
CA ILE A 57 -8.87 -9.90 4.07
C ILE A 57 -8.09 -10.39 5.28
N HIS A 58 -8.51 -9.95 6.47
CA HIS A 58 -8.03 -10.47 7.74
C HIS A 58 -8.98 -11.54 8.26
N TRP A 59 -8.57 -12.78 8.16
CA TRP A 59 -9.39 -13.92 8.55
C TRP A 59 -8.56 -15.07 9.15
N GLY A 60 -9.04 -15.63 10.25
CA GLY A 60 -8.38 -16.69 10.99
C GLY A 60 -9.23 -17.16 12.16
N VAL A 61 -8.66 -17.95 13.06
CA VAL A 61 -9.38 -18.48 14.24
C VAL A 61 -9.85 -17.37 15.19
N TYR A 62 -9.21 -16.23 15.21
CA TYR A 62 -9.65 -15.02 15.95
C TYR A 62 -11.02 -14.49 15.52
N SER A 63 -11.49 -14.84 14.35
CA SER A 63 -12.83 -14.48 13.87
C SER A 63 -13.95 -15.25 14.58
N ILE A 64 -13.63 -16.37 15.26
CA ILE A 64 -14.59 -17.13 16.06
C ILE A 64 -15.04 -16.35 17.28
N PRO A 65 -14.15 -15.87 18.18
CA PRO A 65 -14.54 -15.03 19.27
C PRO A 65 -15.01 -13.64 18.81
N GLY A 66 -14.45 -13.10 17.72
CA GLY A 66 -14.91 -11.84 17.15
C GLY A 66 -14.92 -10.69 18.15
N GLY A 67 -13.84 -10.49 18.91
CA GLY A 67 -13.71 -9.43 19.91
C GLY A 67 -14.46 -9.68 21.23
N VAL A 68 -15.05 -10.88 21.41
CA VAL A 68 -15.77 -11.23 22.64
C VAL A 68 -15.12 -12.45 23.31
N TRP A 69 -14.77 -12.34 24.59
CA TRP A 69 -14.18 -13.42 25.36
C TRP A 69 -14.81 -13.52 26.73
N ASN A 70 -15.21 -14.72 27.15
CA ASN A 70 -15.89 -14.97 28.44
C ASN A 70 -17.08 -14.02 28.70
N GLY A 71 -17.89 -13.77 27.66
CA GLY A 71 -19.06 -12.91 27.72
C GLY A 71 -18.77 -11.41 27.79
N LYS A 72 -17.50 -10.98 27.70
CA LYS A 72 -17.10 -9.57 27.67
C LYS A 72 -16.69 -9.16 26.25
N THR A 73 -17.17 -8.01 25.81
CA THR A 73 -16.70 -7.35 24.58
C THR A 73 -15.44 -6.55 24.91
N TYR A 74 -14.41 -6.74 24.10
CA TYR A 74 -13.16 -6.01 24.19
C TYR A 74 -13.07 -5.01 23.05
N THR A 75 -12.89 -3.75 23.39
CA THR A 75 -12.67 -2.68 22.42
C THR A 75 -11.22 -2.71 21.94
N GLY A 76 -11.00 -2.95 20.66
CA GLY A 76 -9.67 -3.09 20.07
C GLY A 76 -9.67 -4.07 18.91
N ALA A 77 -8.51 -4.30 18.33
CA ALA A 77 -8.36 -5.21 17.19
C ALA A 77 -8.62 -6.66 17.60
N ALA A 78 -9.66 -7.27 17.04
CA ALA A 78 -10.13 -8.61 17.42
C ALA A 78 -9.07 -9.71 17.17
N GLU A 79 -8.21 -9.55 16.18
CA GLU A 79 -7.12 -10.45 15.85
C GLU A 79 -5.99 -10.44 16.89
N TRP A 80 -5.97 -9.44 17.78
CA TRP A 80 -5.03 -9.34 18.91
C TRP A 80 -5.61 -9.83 20.24
N ILE A 81 -6.85 -10.33 20.25
CA ILE A 81 -7.58 -10.69 21.51
C ILE A 81 -6.78 -11.67 22.37
N ARG A 82 -6.05 -12.62 21.77
CA ARG A 82 -5.19 -13.56 22.50
C ARG A 82 -4.15 -12.83 23.34
N SER A 83 -3.41 -11.90 22.73
CA SER A 83 -2.34 -11.17 23.39
C SER A 83 -2.87 -10.18 24.42
N TRP A 84 -3.89 -9.39 24.06
CA TRP A 84 -4.42 -8.34 24.94
C TRP A 84 -5.19 -8.88 26.14
N GLN A 85 -5.78 -10.08 26.01
CA GLN A 85 -6.51 -10.73 27.09
C GLN A 85 -5.69 -11.83 27.76
N GLU A 86 -4.41 -11.93 27.42
CA GLU A 86 -3.47 -12.91 27.98
C GLU A 86 -4.08 -14.33 28.01
N ILE A 87 -4.80 -14.69 26.91
CA ILE A 87 -5.46 -15.99 26.82
C ILE A 87 -4.38 -17.08 26.74
N PRO A 88 -4.39 -18.08 27.66
CA PRO A 88 -3.42 -19.15 27.62
C PRO A 88 -3.43 -19.91 26.28
N ASN A 89 -2.25 -20.35 25.85
CA ASN A 89 -2.09 -21.04 24.56
C ASN A 89 -2.98 -22.30 24.46
N ASP A 90 -3.00 -23.11 25.49
CA ASP A 90 -3.80 -24.35 25.56
C ASP A 90 -5.32 -24.08 25.50
N VAL A 91 -5.76 -22.88 25.82
CA VAL A 91 -7.15 -22.45 25.70
C VAL A 91 -7.41 -21.89 24.30
N TYR A 92 -6.64 -20.89 23.86
CA TYR A 92 -6.82 -20.22 22.58
C TYR A 92 -6.62 -21.17 21.40
N ASP A 93 -5.57 -21.99 21.45
CA ASP A 93 -5.23 -22.92 20.37
C ASP A 93 -6.34 -23.92 20.07
N ASN A 94 -7.26 -24.17 21.01
CA ASN A 94 -8.41 -25.04 20.77
C ASN A 94 -9.49 -24.43 19.85
N LEU A 95 -9.42 -23.13 19.55
CA LEU A 95 -10.37 -22.48 18.63
C LEU A 95 -10.35 -23.10 17.24
N TYR A 96 -9.21 -23.58 16.74
CA TYR A 96 -9.15 -24.21 15.41
C TYR A 96 -10.05 -25.46 15.29
N LYS A 97 -10.34 -26.15 16.40
CA LYS A 97 -11.26 -27.30 16.42
C LYS A 97 -12.72 -26.89 16.18
N GLN A 98 -13.02 -25.60 16.27
CA GLN A 98 -14.34 -25.02 16.00
C GLN A 98 -14.36 -24.31 14.63
N PHE A 99 -13.20 -24.16 13.96
CA PHE A 99 -13.11 -23.45 12.70
C PHE A 99 -13.72 -24.29 11.56
N ASN A 100 -14.97 -24.01 11.25
CA ASN A 100 -15.74 -24.69 10.21
C ASN A 100 -16.58 -23.69 9.41
N PRO A 101 -15.98 -22.92 8.51
CA PRO A 101 -16.66 -21.84 7.80
C PRO A 101 -17.57 -22.36 6.68
N LEU A 102 -18.76 -22.80 7.03
CA LEU A 102 -19.74 -23.39 6.11
C LEU A 102 -20.31 -22.40 5.09
N HIS A 103 -20.19 -21.09 5.34
CA HIS A 103 -20.69 -20.05 4.44
C HIS A 103 -19.57 -19.42 3.60
N PHE A 104 -18.34 -19.88 3.75
CA PHE A 104 -17.22 -19.41 2.94
C PHE A 104 -17.42 -19.80 1.47
N ASP A 105 -17.31 -18.79 0.62
CA ASP A 105 -17.38 -18.93 -0.84
C ASP A 105 -16.33 -18.03 -1.49
N ALA A 106 -15.20 -18.61 -1.86
CA ALA A 106 -14.08 -17.88 -2.45
C ALA A 106 -14.46 -17.18 -3.75
N LYS A 107 -15.34 -17.76 -4.58
CA LYS A 107 -15.80 -17.16 -5.84
C LYS A 107 -16.66 -15.92 -5.58
N LYS A 108 -17.52 -15.99 -4.58
CA LYS A 108 -18.35 -14.84 -4.17
C LYS A 108 -17.49 -13.68 -3.65
N TRP A 109 -16.44 -14.00 -2.88
CA TRP A 109 -15.52 -12.99 -2.39
C TRP A 109 -14.69 -12.36 -3.52
N ALA A 110 -14.17 -13.18 -4.44
CA ALA A 110 -13.44 -12.71 -5.61
C ALA A 110 -14.33 -11.81 -6.51
N LYS A 111 -15.57 -12.22 -6.75
CA LYS A 111 -16.53 -11.40 -7.50
C LYS A 111 -16.82 -10.07 -6.81
N GLN A 112 -16.98 -10.07 -5.50
CA GLN A 112 -17.18 -8.82 -4.73
C GLN A 112 -15.98 -7.88 -4.88
N ALA A 113 -14.74 -8.39 -4.78
CA ALA A 113 -13.54 -7.61 -4.99
C ALA A 113 -13.47 -7.04 -6.40
N LYS A 114 -13.79 -7.85 -7.42
CA LYS A 114 -13.87 -7.42 -8.82
C LYS A 114 -14.91 -6.33 -9.03
N ASP A 115 -16.11 -6.53 -8.49
CA ASP A 115 -17.21 -5.57 -8.59
C ASP A 115 -16.88 -4.26 -7.86
N MET A 116 -16.11 -4.30 -6.76
CA MET A 116 -15.58 -3.12 -6.06
C MET A 116 -14.52 -2.38 -6.89
N GLY A 117 -13.87 -3.06 -7.83
CA GLY A 117 -12.80 -2.50 -8.66
C GLY A 117 -11.40 -2.78 -8.16
N ALA A 118 -11.21 -3.78 -7.28
CA ALA A 118 -9.88 -4.17 -6.81
C ALA A 118 -9.08 -4.86 -7.94
N GLY A 119 -7.83 -4.42 -8.13
CA GLY A 119 -6.87 -5.05 -9.04
C GLY A 119 -6.05 -6.16 -8.36
N TYR A 120 -5.95 -6.13 -7.04
CA TYR A 120 -5.25 -7.15 -6.25
C TYR A 120 -5.91 -7.38 -4.89
N MET A 121 -5.58 -8.52 -4.29
CA MET A 121 -6.00 -8.86 -2.92
C MET A 121 -4.81 -9.30 -2.08
N ILE A 122 -4.88 -9.03 -0.78
CA ILE A 122 -3.94 -9.51 0.24
C ILE A 122 -4.73 -10.38 1.21
N PHE A 123 -4.23 -11.59 1.49
CA PHE A 123 -4.91 -12.53 2.39
C PHE A 123 -4.01 -12.95 3.56
N THR A 124 -4.52 -12.91 4.79
CA THR A 124 -3.81 -13.39 5.98
C THR A 124 -3.68 -14.92 5.96
N THR A 125 -2.58 -15.43 5.41
CA THR A 125 -2.31 -16.88 5.40
C THR A 125 -1.92 -17.41 6.79
N LYS A 126 -1.17 -16.61 7.55
CA LYS A 126 -0.83 -16.86 8.95
C LYS A 126 -0.73 -15.52 9.68
N HIS A 127 -1.58 -15.28 10.69
CA HIS A 127 -1.49 -14.12 11.57
C HIS A 127 -0.58 -14.42 12.78
N HIS A 128 -0.43 -13.49 13.71
CA HIS A 128 0.45 -13.60 14.89
C HIS A 128 0.15 -14.79 15.80
N ASP A 129 -1.07 -15.33 15.75
CA ASP A 129 -1.47 -16.51 16.52
C ASP A 129 -0.90 -17.83 15.97
N GLY A 130 -0.25 -17.80 14.82
CA GLY A 130 0.42 -18.94 14.21
C GLY A 130 -0.49 -19.91 13.47
N PHE A 131 -1.82 -19.66 13.38
CA PHE A 131 -2.73 -20.52 12.67
C PHE A 131 -2.54 -20.41 11.15
N CYS A 132 -2.30 -21.56 10.49
CA CYS A 132 -2.08 -21.63 9.06
C CYS A 132 -3.40 -21.90 8.31
N MET A 133 -3.80 -20.97 7.43
CA MET A 133 -4.99 -21.08 6.58
C MET A 133 -4.77 -22.01 5.38
N TRP A 134 -3.63 -22.67 5.28
CA TRP A 134 -3.27 -23.71 4.30
C TRP A 134 -2.78 -24.97 5.01
N PRO A 135 -2.77 -26.16 4.36
CA PRO A 135 -2.27 -27.42 4.92
C PRO A 135 -0.73 -27.42 5.02
N SER A 136 -0.17 -26.65 5.95
CA SER A 136 1.29 -26.62 6.17
C SER A 136 1.80 -27.97 6.65
N ARG A 137 2.92 -28.44 6.09
CA ARG A 137 3.62 -29.67 6.52
C ARG A 137 4.47 -29.48 7.76
N TYR A 138 4.63 -28.24 8.20
CA TYR A 138 5.57 -27.87 9.28
C TYR A 138 4.88 -27.67 10.63
N THR A 139 3.56 -27.73 10.68
CA THR A 139 2.78 -27.60 11.91
C THR A 139 1.43 -28.32 11.79
N ASP A 140 0.93 -28.82 12.92
CA ASP A 140 -0.44 -29.37 13.01
C ASP A 140 -1.51 -28.28 13.24
N TYR A 141 -1.08 -27.04 13.51
CA TYR A 141 -1.97 -25.90 13.74
C TYR A 141 -2.37 -25.24 12.40
N THR A 142 -3.14 -25.99 11.64
CA THR A 142 -3.49 -25.65 10.26
C THR A 142 -4.96 -25.95 9.97
N VAL A 143 -5.48 -25.36 8.91
CA VAL A 143 -6.85 -25.59 8.42
C VAL A 143 -7.13 -27.07 8.10
N ALA A 144 -6.11 -27.86 7.74
CA ALA A 144 -6.27 -29.30 7.47
C ALA A 144 -6.75 -30.09 8.70
N ASN A 145 -6.45 -29.61 9.90
CA ASN A 145 -6.82 -30.25 11.16
C ASN A 145 -8.09 -29.64 11.80
N THR A 146 -8.77 -28.75 11.08
CA THR A 146 -10.09 -28.21 11.46
C THR A 146 -11.22 -29.09 10.93
N PRO A 147 -12.47 -28.90 11.38
CA PRO A 147 -13.62 -29.53 10.75
C PRO A 147 -13.80 -29.20 9.26
N TYR A 148 -13.33 -28.03 8.81
CA TYR A 148 -13.40 -27.60 7.41
C TYR A 148 -12.49 -28.42 6.48
N LYS A 149 -11.25 -28.70 6.88
CA LYS A 149 -10.27 -29.60 6.23
C LYS A 149 -9.82 -29.21 4.82
N LYS A 150 -10.30 -28.13 4.23
CA LYS A 150 -9.94 -27.70 2.88
C LYS A 150 -8.89 -26.60 2.93
N ASP A 151 -8.12 -26.48 1.85
CA ASP A 151 -7.11 -25.46 1.66
C ASP A 151 -7.75 -24.12 1.26
N ILE A 152 -7.95 -23.24 2.23
CA ILE A 152 -8.57 -21.92 2.04
C ILE A 152 -7.70 -21.03 1.15
N VAL A 153 -6.38 -21.08 1.32
CA VAL A 153 -5.46 -20.28 0.50
C VAL A 153 -5.59 -20.67 -0.96
N LYS A 154 -5.61 -21.98 -1.25
CA LYS A 154 -5.81 -22.46 -2.63
C LYS A 154 -7.15 -22.01 -3.20
N GLU A 155 -8.25 -22.18 -2.45
CA GLU A 155 -9.58 -21.78 -2.92
C GLU A 155 -9.63 -20.27 -3.26
N LEU A 156 -9.00 -19.44 -2.44
CA LEU A 156 -8.92 -17.98 -2.68
C LEU A 156 -8.03 -17.66 -3.88
N VAL A 157 -6.83 -18.21 -3.92
CA VAL A 157 -5.88 -17.95 -5.01
C VAL A 157 -6.50 -18.34 -6.35
N ASP A 158 -7.12 -19.50 -6.45
CA ASP A 158 -7.78 -19.96 -7.67
C ASP A 158 -8.95 -19.04 -8.07
N ALA A 159 -9.80 -18.65 -7.11
CA ALA A 159 -10.96 -17.81 -7.38
C ALA A 159 -10.60 -16.38 -7.81
N TYR A 160 -9.65 -15.76 -7.12
CA TYR A 160 -9.25 -14.38 -7.44
C TYR A 160 -8.47 -14.32 -8.74
N THR A 161 -7.58 -15.26 -9.00
CA THR A 161 -6.88 -15.37 -10.28
C THR A 161 -7.85 -15.56 -11.45
N ALA A 162 -8.91 -16.34 -11.27
CA ALA A 162 -9.96 -16.55 -12.28
C ALA A 162 -10.73 -15.26 -12.61
N GLU A 163 -10.86 -14.33 -11.65
CA GLU A 163 -11.45 -12.99 -11.86
C GLU A 163 -10.42 -11.97 -12.40
N GLY A 164 -9.16 -12.38 -12.62
CA GLY A 164 -8.09 -11.49 -13.05
C GLY A 164 -7.63 -10.52 -11.96
N ILE A 165 -7.73 -10.93 -10.69
CA ILE A 165 -7.25 -10.19 -9.53
C ILE A 165 -5.97 -10.86 -9.05
N ASP A 166 -4.91 -10.10 -8.92
CA ASP A 166 -3.62 -10.61 -8.43
C ASP A 166 -3.66 -10.87 -6.92
N VAL A 167 -2.97 -11.93 -6.47
CA VAL A 167 -3.00 -12.36 -5.08
C VAL A 167 -1.65 -12.17 -4.42
N TYR A 168 -1.69 -11.58 -3.23
CA TYR A 168 -0.58 -11.41 -2.30
C TYR A 168 -0.88 -12.15 -1.01
N LEU A 169 0.10 -12.83 -0.45
CA LEU A 169 -0.07 -13.57 0.79
C LEU A 169 0.53 -12.79 1.96
N TYR A 170 -0.31 -12.41 2.91
CA TYR A 170 0.15 -11.88 4.19
C TYR A 170 0.71 -13.02 5.03
N PHE A 171 1.88 -12.79 5.61
CA PHE A 171 2.53 -13.71 6.51
C PHE A 171 3.09 -12.98 7.72
N SER A 172 2.64 -13.34 8.92
CA SER A 172 3.22 -12.83 10.15
C SER A 172 4.57 -13.45 10.44
N ILE A 173 5.56 -12.60 10.69
CA ILE A 173 6.87 -12.98 11.21
C ILE A 173 6.76 -13.33 12.69
N ILE A 174 5.86 -12.67 13.42
CA ILE A 174 5.53 -12.99 14.82
C ILE A 174 4.73 -14.30 14.83
N ASP A 175 5.05 -15.17 15.77
CA ASP A 175 4.31 -16.41 16.01
C ASP A 175 4.21 -16.68 17.52
N TRP A 176 3.09 -16.25 18.11
CA TRP A 176 2.88 -16.39 19.56
C TRP A 176 2.78 -17.85 20.05
N ARG A 177 2.64 -18.80 19.12
CA ARG A 177 2.47 -20.21 19.44
C ARG A 177 3.76 -21.02 19.30
N HIS A 178 4.63 -20.67 18.36
CA HIS A 178 5.85 -21.46 18.12
C HIS A 178 6.79 -21.40 19.32
N PRO A 179 7.23 -22.56 19.88
CA PRO A 179 8.04 -22.59 21.11
C PRO A 179 9.41 -21.93 20.96
N GLY A 180 9.90 -21.80 19.75
CA GLY A 180 11.16 -21.11 19.44
C GLY A 180 11.00 -19.60 19.16
N TYR A 181 9.75 -19.09 19.07
CA TYR A 181 9.56 -17.67 18.92
C TYR A 181 9.82 -16.95 20.25
N ILE A 182 10.79 -16.07 20.25
CA ILE A 182 11.16 -15.23 21.39
C ILE A 182 10.93 -13.77 20.97
N SER A 183 10.02 -13.09 21.63
CA SER A 183 9.84 -11.65 21.40
C SER A 183 10.97 -10.88 22.07
N GLY A 184 11.67 -10.08 21.28
CA GLY A 184 12.71 -9.17 21.76
C GLY A 184 12.19 -7.78 22.12
N GLY A 185 10.87 -7.57 22.02
CA GLY A 185 10.25 -6.26 22.14
C GLY A 185 10.24 -5.49 20.82
N ASN A 186 9.69 -4.28 20.85
CA ASN A 186 9.46 -3.47 19.66
C ASN A 186 10.58 -2.46 19.41
N ILE A 187 11.32 -2.61 18.30
CA ILE A 187 12.41 -1.73 17.89
C ILE A 187 11.98 -0.25 17.68
N ASN A 188 10.70 0.00 17.51
CA ASN A 188 10.19 1.38 17.39
C ASN A 188 10.20 2.12 18.75
N SER A 189 10.33 1.40 19.89
CA SER A 189 10.55 2.04 21.19
C SER A 189 11.87 2.81 21.16
N PRO A 190 11.90 4.11 21.52
CA PRO A 190 13.11 4.92 21.47
C PRO A 190 14.28 4.33 22.29
N GLN A 191 13.97 3.78 23.46
CA GLN A 191 14.97 3.19 24.38
C GLN A 191 15.57 1.93 23.77
N ILE A 192 14.74 1.04 23.22
CA ILE A 192 15.18 -0.19 22.56
C ILE A 192 15.99 0.15 21.31
N LYS A 193 15.54 1.10 20.50
CA LYS A 193 16.24 1.53 19.29
C LYS A 193 17.61 2.14 19.60
N GLN A 194 17.71 2.94 20.65
CA GLN A 194 18.97 3.53 21.07
C GLN A 194 19.96 2.46 21.55
N ALA A 195 19.52 1.55 22.42
CA ALA A 195 20.37 0.47 22.93
C ALA A 195 20.82 -0.48 21.80
N PHE A 196 19.96 -0.75 20.81
CA PHE A 196 20.32 -1.53 19.63
C PHE A 196 21.42 -0.85 18.80
N ARG A 197 21.28 0.46 18.57
CA ARG A 197 22.26 1.24 17.78
C ARG A 197 23.58 1.49 18.48
N SER A 198 23.58 1.61 19.81
CA SER A 198 24.82 1.84 20.58
C SER A 198 25.71 0.60 20.69
N GLY A 199 25.26 -0.55 20.18
CA GLY A 199 25.99 -1.82 20.30
C GLY A 199 25.99 -2.36 21.74
N GLU A 200 25.27 -1.73 22.67
CA GLU A 200 25.05 -2.25 24.04
C GLU A 200 24.19 -3.51 24.04
N GLY A 201 23.88 -3.96 22.80
CA GLY A 201 23.35 -5.26 22.49
C GLY A 201 22.10 -5.63 23.26
N LEU A 202 20.95 -5.21 22.78
CA LEU A 202 19.73 -5.92 23.12
C LEU A 202 19.84 -7.34 22.57
N ASN A 203 20.36 -8.24 23.39
CA ASN A 203 20.21 -9.65 23.13
C ASN A 203 18.82 -10.06 23.63
N PRO A 204 17.84 -10.36 22.77
CA PRO A 204 16.53 -10.83 23.22
C PRO A 204 16.62 -12.21 23.87
N PHE A 205 17.71 -12.93 23.65
CA PHE A 205 17.94 -14.27 24.18
C PHE A 205 18.71 -14.20 25.49
N GLN A 206 18.11 -14.75 26.54
CA GLN A 206 18.70 -14.81 27.86
C GLN A 206 19.62 -16.02 28.04
N THR A 207 19.41 -17.06 27.23
CA THR A 207 20.18 -18.31 27.29
C THR A 207 20.54 -18.80 25.88
N LYS A 208 21.59 -19.62 25.78
CA LYS A 208 21.95 -20.28 24.52
C LYS A 208 20.81 -21.18 24.00
N GLU A 209 20.08 -21.83 24.89
CA GLU A 209 18.92 -22.65 24.53
C GLU A 209 17.83 -21.84 23.81
N GLN A 210 17.54 -20.61 24.28
CA GLN A 210 16.59 -19.72 23.60
C GLN A 210 17.06 -19.31 22.19
N GLU A 211 18.37 -19.04 22.05
CA GLU A 211 18.96 -18.72 20.77
C GLU A 211 18.86 -19.92 19.80
N ASP A 212 19.17 -21.12 20.26
CA ASP A 212 19.08 -22.36 19.47
C ASP A 212 17.63 -22.64 19.04
N LYS A 213 16.66 -22.46 19.93
CA LYS A 213 15.22 -22.56 19.59
C LYS A 213 14.78 -21.50 18.58
N TYR A 214 15.37 -20.31 18.62
CA TYR A 214 15.07 -19.29 17.62
C TYR A 214 15.65 -19.64 16.24
N GLU A 215 16.78 -20.34 16.17
CA GLU A 215 17.29 -20.90 14.90
C GLU A 215 16.32 -21.95 14.32
N GLU A 216 15.68 -22.78 15.17
CA GLU A 216 14.61 -23.69 14.74
C GLU A 216 13.41 -22.90 14.20
N PHE A 217 13.01 -21.82 14.88
CA PHE A 217 11.94 -20.93 14.42
C PHE A 217 12.25 -20.26 13.08
N LYS A 218 13.49 -19.81 12.85
CA LYS A 218 13.93 -19.28 11.55
C LYS A 218 13.79 -20.33 10.45
N SER A 219 14.23 -21.56 10.73
CA SER A 219 14.10 -22.67 9.79
C SER A 219 12.65 -23.01 9.49
N PHE A 220 11.79 -23.03 10.50
CA PHE A 220 10.35 -23.21 10.37
C PHE A 220 9.72 -22.12 9.49
N THR A 221 10.01 -20.85 9.76
CA THR A 221 9.52 -19.71 9.01
C THR A 221 9.95 -19.76 7.54
N ARG A 222 11.24 -20.02 7.29
CA ARG A 222 11.76 -20.20 5.93
C ARG A 222 11.03 -21.30 5.18
N ASN A 223 10.86 -22.46 5.81
CA ASN A 223 10.22 -23.61 5.19
C ASN A 223 8.76 -23.34 4.85
N GLN A 224 8.02 -22.68 5.72
CA GLN A 224 6.63 -22.27 5.44
C GLN A 224 6.54 -21.27 4.27
N LEU A 225 7.45 -20.30 4.18
CA LEU A 225 7.47 -19.34 3.08
C LEU A 225 7.79 -20.02 1.73
N LEU A 226 8.76 -20.93 1.70
CA LEU A 226 9.07 -21.72 0.50
C LEU A 226 7.89 -22.63 0.11
N GLU A 227 7.23 -23.23 1.09
CA GLU A 227 6.02 -24.05 0.86
C GLU A 227 4.89 -23.24 0.24
N LEU A 228 4.64 -22.01 0.70
CA LEU A 228 3.63 -21.12 0.09
C LEU A 228 3.96 -20.81 -1.36
N LEU A 229 5.22 -20.53 -1.69
CA LEU A 229 5.64 -20.28 -3.07
C LEU A 229 5.54 -21.53 -3.97
N ASP A 230 5.79 -22.71 -3.40
CA ASP A 230 5.64 -23.98 -4.12
C ASP A 230 4.17 -24.34 -4.38
N ASN A 231 3.33 -24.15 -3.37
CA ASN A 231 1.92 -24.53 -3.44
C ASN A 231 1.10 -23.55 -4.29
N TYR A 232 1.48 -22.28 -4.34
CA TYR A 232 0.73 -21.20 -5.00
C TYR A 232 1.61 -20.37 -5.93
N PRO A 233 2.16 -20.95 -7.02
CA PRO A 233 3.13 -20.27 -7.88
C PRO A 233 2.56 -19.06 -8.65
N GLN A 234 1.24 -18.89 -8.70
CA GLN A 234 0.57 -17.79 -9.39
C GLN A 234 0.49 -16.49 -8.57
N ILE A 235 0.86 -16.50 -7.28
CA ILE A 235 0.85 -15.28 -6.45
C ILE A 235 1.86 -14.25 -6.97
N LYS A 236 1.64 -12.98 -6.66
CA LYS A 236 2.51 -11.88 -7.11
C LYS A 236 3.45 -11.35 -6.04
N GLY A 237 3.13 -11.59 -4.77
CA GLY A 237 3.96 -11.09 -3.70
C GLY A 237 3.63 -11.65 -2.33
N LEU A 238 4.48 -11.24 -1.39
CA LEU A 238 4.33 -11.53 0.03
C LEU A 238 4.21 -10.21 0.80
N TRP A 239 3.22 -10.12 1.66
CA TRP A 239 2.99 -9.00 2.55
C TRP A 239 3.34 -9.44 3.98
N PHE A 240 4.38 -8.88 4.57
CA PHE A 240 4.87 -9.28 5.88
C PHE A 240 4.39 -8.35 6.99
N ASP A 241 4.36 -8.89 8.20
CA ASP A 241 4.09 -8.13 9.40
C ASP A 241 4.91 -8.66 10.59
N GLY A 242 5.26 -7.76 11.53
CA GLY A 242 6.03 -8.16 12.71
C GLY A 242 7.53 -7.86 12.64
N SER A 243 8.05 -7.27 11.55
CA SER A 243 9.49 -6.96 11.41
C SER A 243 10.00 -5.91 12.42
N TRP A 244 9.13 -5.40 13.30
CA TRP A 244 9.55 -4.56 14.42
C TRP A 244 10.09 -5.34 15.62
N ASP A 245 9.97 -6.67 15.63
CA ASP A 245 10.47 -7.50 16.72
C ASP A 245 12.00 -7.52 16.73
N VAL A 246 12.60 -7.26 17.89
CA VAL A 246 14.06 -7.13 18.04
C VAL A 246 14.80 -8.42 17.69
N ALA A 247 14.21 -9.59 17.98
CA ALA A 247 14.85 -10.86 17.63
C ALA A 247 14.96 -11.03 16.10
N TRP A 248 13.95 -10.57 15.35
CA TRP A 248 14.00 -10.56 13.89
C TRP A 248 15.02 -9.56 13.36
N VAL A 249 15.04 -8.33 13.91
CA VAL A 249 16.00 -7.28 13.53
C VAL A 249 17.44 -7.72 13.79
N LYS A 250 17.72 -8.41 14.91
CA LYS A 250 19.04 -8.97 15.21
C LYS A 250 19.55 -9.91 14.11
N HIS A 251 18.65 -10.55 13.38
CA HIS A 251 18.99 -11.48 12.30
C HIS A 251 18.90 -10.87 10.89
N ALA A 252 19.07 -9.55 10.76
CA ALA A 252 18.92 -8.81 9.50
C ALA A 252 19.67 -9.45 8.31
N ALA A 253 20.91 -9.90 8.50
CA ALA A 253 21.69 -10.55 7.45
C ALA A 253 21.09 -11.91 6.98
N TRP A 254 20.49 -12.67 7.89
CA TRP A 254 19.78 -13.89 7.54
C TRP A 254 18.47 -13.57 6.82
N VAL A 255 17.72 -12.56 7.28
CA VAL A 255 16.48 -12.09 6.63
C VAL A 255 16.78 -11.61 5.22
N ASP A 256 17.89 -10.91 5.02
CA ASP A 256 18.36 -10.50 3.70
C ASP A 256 18.59 -11.70 2.77
N SER A 257 19.31 -12.72 3.28
CA SER A 257 19.55 -13.96 2.54
C SER A 257 18.25 -14.70 2.21
N LEU A 258 17.29 -14.72 3.14
CA LEU A 258 15.97 -15.32 2.92
C LEU A 258 15.20 -14.56 1.82
N GLY A 259 15.20 -13.23 1.84
CA GLY A 259 14.57 -12.43 0.79
C GLY A 259 15.17 -12.70 -0.59
N PHE A 260 16.49 -12.91 -0.67
CA PHE A 260 17.16 -13.33 -1.89
C PHE A 260 16.68 -14.72 -2.37
N GLU A 261 16.61 -15.68 -1.46
CA GLU A 261 16.14 -17.04 -1.75
C GLU A 261 14.70 -17.04 -2.29
N LEU A 262 13.80 -16.29 -1.63
CA LEU A 262 12.40 -16.19 -2.04
C LEU A 262 12.26 -15.60 -3.46
N ARG A 263 13.01 -14.53 -3.77
CA ARG A 263 12.99 -13.91 -5.10
C ARG A 263 13.62 -14.77 -6.19
N ASN A 264 14.66 -15.54 -5.86
CA ASN A 264 15.24 -16.51 -6.80
C ASN A 264 14.27 -17.66 -7.11
N LYS A 265 13.54 -18.13 -6.09
CA LYS A 265 12.56 -19.17 -6.25
C LYS A 265 11.34 -18.69 -7.05
N HIS A 266 10.96 -17.43 -6.89
CA HIS A 266 9.81 -16.83 -7.57
C HIS A 266 10.23 -15.49 -8.23
N PRO A 267 10.75 -15.51 -9.46
CA PRO A 267 11.15 -14.30 -10.16
C PRO A 267 9.99 -13.31 -10.33
N GLY A 268 10.25 -12.05 -10.05
CA GLY A 268 9.22 -11.00 -10.07
C GLY A 268 8.44 -10.82 -8.77
N LEU A 269 8.65 -11.70 -7.76
CA LEU A 269 8.00 -11.60 -6.45
C LEU A 269 8.17 -10.19 -5.85
N ILE A 270 7.07 -9.61 -5.40
CA ILE A 270 7.04 -8.31 -4.74
C ILE A 270 7.00 -8.51 -3.24
N ILE A 271 7.91 -7.86 -2.53
CA ILE A 271 8.01 -7.88 -1.07
C ILE A 271 8.08 -6.44 -0.58
N GLY A 272 7.17 -6.06 0.32
CA GLY A 272 7.14 -4.72 0.87
C GLY A 272 8.04 -4.52 2.08
N SER A 273 8.20 -3.29 2.50
CA SER A 273 9.16 -2.81 3.51
C SER A 273 8.88 -3.25 4.96
N ARG A 274 7.89 -4.11 5.17
CA ARG A 274 7.63 -4.74 6.48
C ARG A 274 8.30 -6.11 6.66
N PHE A 275 9.10 -6.54 5.68
CA PHE A 275 9.79 -7.82 5.76
C PHE A 275 11.04 -7.74 6.62
N ARG A 276 11.87 -6.72 6.43
CA ARG A 276 13.18 -6.63 7.05
C ARG A 276 13.53 -5.24 7.57
N SER A 277 14.65 -5.18 8.25
CA SER A 277 15.34 -3.97 8.67
C SER A 277 16.76 -3.98 8.14
N ASP A 278 17.46 -2.84 8.22
CA ASP A 278 18.91 -2.81 8.10
C ASP A 278 19.60 -3.28 9.38
N GLU A 279 20.92 -3.38 9.36
CA GLU A 279 21.74 -3.80 10.50
C GLU A 279 21.69 -2.82 11.68
N PHE A 280 21.20 -1.60 11.48
CA PHE A 280 21.00 -0.59 12.53
C PHE A 280 19.58 -0.58 13.09
N GLY A 281 18.73 -1.50 12.66
CA GLY A 281 17.33 -1.58 13.06
C GLY A 281 16.41 -0.53 12.42
N ASN A 282 16.84 0.10 11.33
CA ASN A 282 15.94 0.95 10.56
C ASN A 282 15.00 0.06 9.73
N ARG A 283 13.74 0.47 9.65
CA ARG A 283 12.67 -0.19 8.90
C ARG A 283 12.12 0.78 7.87
N HIS A 284 11.60 0.26 6.77
CA HIS A 284 11.06 1.01 5.64
C HIS A 284 12.13 1.73 4.82
N THR A 285 13.00 2.49 5.47
CA THR A 285 14.19 3.10 4.86
C THR A 285 15.43 2.73 5.66
N ASP A 286 16.56 2.61 4.98
CA ASP A 286 17.85 2.34 5.60
C ASP A 286 18.48 3.60 6.23
N ALA A 287 19.70 3.49 6.71
CA ALA A 287 20.46 4.59 7.31
C ALA A 287 20.76 5.74 6.31
N ASN A 288 20.74 5.47 5.01
CA ASN A 288 20.95 6.45 3.95
C ASN A 288 19.64 7.10 3.48
N GLY A 289 18.48 6.62 3.95
CA GLY A 289 17.16 7.05 3.52
C GLY A 289 16.67 6.34 2.25
N ASP A 290 17.35 5.31 1.76
CA ASP A 290 16.92 4.49 0.64
C ASP A 290 15.83 3.50 1.08
N LEU A 291 14.85 3.24 0.21
CA LEU A 291 13.76 2.30 0.50
C LEU A 291 14.30 0.87 0.71
N ILE A 292 13.86 0.24 1.79
CA ILE A 292 14.08 -1.19 2.03
C ILE A 292 12.96 -1.98 1.33
N ASP A 293 13.34 -2.97 0.51
CA ASP A 293 12.43 -3.78 -0.32
C ASP A 293 11.73 -3.01 -1.46
N ASP A 294 10.59 -3.50 -1.98
CA ASP A 294 10.08 -3.06 -3.28
C ASP A 294 9.12 -1.87 -3.19
N HIS A 295 8.40 -1.72 -2.09
CA HIS A 295 7.49 -0.60 -1.84
C HIS A 295 7.36 -0.29 -0.34
N ASP A 296 7.02 0.94 -0.03
CA ASP A 296 6.88 1.42 1.35
C ASP A 296 5.50 1.04 1.93
N GLN A 297 5.52 0.33 3.05
CA GLN A 297 4.33 -0.13 3.78
C GLN A 297 4.16 0.54 5.14
N ARG A 298 4.69 1.76 5.31
CA ARG A 298 4.53 2.49 6.58
C ARG A 298 3.13 3.06 6.78
N TYR A 299 2.36 3.22 5.69
CA TYR A 299 1.06 3.86 5.73
C TYR A 299 -0.04 2.86 6.10
N GLU A 300 -0.30 2.76 7.37
CA GLU A 300 -1.36 1.94 7.94
C GLU A 300 -2.38 2.85 8.63
N ARG A 301 -3.62 2.84 8.13
CA ARG A 301 -4.74 3.68 8.58
C ARG A 301 -4.50 5.19 8.51
N ASN A 302 -3.45 5.61 7.84
CA ASN A 302 -3.13 7.01 7.57
C ASN A 302 -2.54 7.16 6.17
N LEU A 303 -2.71 8.31 5.58
CA LEU A 303 -2.16 8.64 4.27
C LEU A 303 -1.04 9.66 4.39
N PRO A 304 -0.06 9.67 3.48
CA PRO A 304 0.92 10.74 3.41
C PRO A 304 0.21 12.08 3.22
N LYS A 305 0.81 13.10 3.74
CA LYS A 305 0.29 14.47 3.65
C LYS A 305 0.36 15.00 2.22
N ASP A 306 1.49 14.76 1.58
CA ASP A 306 1.81 15.24 0.24
C ASP A 306 2.87 14.33 -0.43
N LEU A 307 3.23 14.62 -1.68
CA LEU A 307 4.25 13.87 -2.43
C LEU A 307 5.64 13.92 -1.80
N ALA A 308 5.98 14.99 -1.09
CA ALA A 308 7.31 15.10 -0.46
C ALA A 308 7.47 14.05 0.66
N GLU A 309 6.40 13.74 1.39
CA GLU A 309 6.42 12.73 2.43
C GLU A 309 6.62 11.31 1.89
N THR A 310 6.23 11.04 0.64
CA THR A 310 6.44 9.72 0.01
C THR A 310 7.88 9.48 -0.43
N ASN A 311 8.74 10.49 -0.40
CA ASN A 311 10.13 10.44 -0.88
C ASN A 311 10.28 9.92 -2.33
N GLY A 312 9.21 9.97 -3.13
CA GLY A 312 9.16 9.41 -4.47
C GLY A 312 9.21 7.88 -4.52
N PHE A 313 9.01 7.18 -3.41
CA PHE A 313 8.92 5.73 -3.34
C PHE A 313 7.59 5.22 -3.90
N ASP A 314 7.58 3.96 -4.31
CA ASP A 314 6.34 3.21 -4.47
C ASP A 314 5.80 2.88 -3.07
N TRP A 315 4.49 2.97 -2.87
CA TRP A 315 3.89 2.76 -1.57
C TRP A 315 2.43 2.30 -1.66
N ASP A 316 1.96 1.64 -0.62
CA ASP A 316 0.55 1.35 -0.42
C ASP A 316 0.06 1.88 0.94
N CYS A 317 -1.25 2.11 1.03
CA CYS A 317 -1.94 2.38 2.28
C CYS A 317 -3.00 1.32 2.52
N VAL A 318 -2.88 0.63 3.65
CA VAL A 318 -3.90 -0.33 4.09
C VAL A 318 -4.85 0.34 5.09
N MET A 319 -6.17 0.21 4.85
CA MET A 319 -7.21 0.93 5.58
C MET A 319 -8.33 0.00 6.03
N THR A 320 -8.73 0.13 7.29
CA THR A 320 -9.88 -0.60 7.84
C THR A 320 -11.19 0.15 7.61
N ILE A 321 -12.31 -0.55 7.44
CA ILE A 321 -13.65 0.03 7.36
C ILE A 321 -14.07 0.56 8.74
N PRO A 322 -14.22 -0.28 9.79
CA PRO A 322 -14.31 0.25 11.14
C PRO A 322 -12.93 0.62 11.65
N GLU A 323 -12.81 1.76 12.32
CA GLU A 323 -11.50 2.25 12.78
C GLU A 323 -10.82 1.22 13.69
N ASN A 324 -9.56 0.87 13.35
CA ASN A 324 -8.71 -0.06 14.08
C ASN A 324 -9.27 -1.49 14.23
N GLN A 325 -10.03 -1.98 13.23
CA GLN A 325 -10.52 -3.36 13.19
C GLN A 325 -10.07 -4.04 11.90
N TRP A 326 -9.12 -4.96 12.01
CA TRP A 326 -8.65 -5.75 10.88
C TRP A 326 -9.45 -7.05 10.76
N GLY A 327 -9.42 -7.90 11.79
CA GLY A 327 -10.26 -9.09 11.88
C GLY A 327 -11.71 -8.78 12.24
N TYR A 328 -12.59 -9.78 12.07
CA TYR A 328 -14.00 -9.65 12.42
C TYR A 328 -14.20 -9.26 13.88
N HIS A 329 -14.96 -8.21 14.12
CA HIS A 329 -15.43 -7.81 15.46
C HIS A 329 -16.95 -7.77 15.48
N ARG A 330 -17.58 -8.42 16.46
CA ARG A 330 -19.06 -8.53 16.54
C ARG A 330 -19.74 -7.19 16.76
N ASP A 331 -19.11 -6.29 17.51
CA ASP A 331 -19.66 -5.00 17.90
C ASP A 331 -18.83 -3.85 17.32
N TRP A 332 -19.49 -2.98 16.56
CA TRP A 332 -18.90 -1.76 15.98
C TRP A 332 -19.41 -0.48 16.63
N SER A 333 -20.27 -0.58 17.66
CA SER A 333 -20.92 0.57 18.27
C SER A 333 -19.97 1.56 18.95
N TRP A 334 -18.77 1.10 19.26
CA TRP A 334 -17.75 1.89 19.96
C TRP A 334 -16.70 2.50 19.02
N THR A 335 -16.79 2.28 17.71
CA THR A 335 -15.80 2.74 16.75
C THR A 335 -16.43 3.50 15.58
N TYR A 336 -15.65 4.37 14.94
CA TYR A 336 -16.09 5.03 13.72
C TYR A 336 -16.05 4.05 12.54
N VAL A 337 -17.14 3.98 11.80
CA VAL A 337 -17.25 3.18 10.58
C VAL A 337 -17.19 4.11 9.39
N LYS A 338 -16.15 3.94 8.56
CA LYS A 338 -15.96 4.76 7.36
C LYS A 338 -17.06 4.52 6.34
N THR A 339 -17.56 5.60 5.79
CA THR A 339 -18.55 5.56 4.71
C THR A 339 -17.90 5.25 3.35
N PRO A 340 -18.67 4.86 2.33
CA PRO A 340 -18.14 4.77 0.96
C PRO A 340 -17.50 6.06 0.48
N TYR A 341 -18.05 7.23 0.87
CA TYR A 341 -17.47 8.53 0.55
C TYR A 341 -16.07 8.71 1.14
N ASP A 342 -15.87 8.38 2.42
CA ASP A 342 -14.57 8.48 3.09
C ASP A 342 -13.53 7.61 2.40
N LEU A 343 -13.89 6.37 2.05
CA LEU A 343 -12.98 5.41 1.43
C LEU A 343 -12.64 5.79 -0.02
N ILE A 344 -13.61 6.35 -0.78
CA ILE A 344 -13.36 6.89 -2.11
C ILE A 344 -12.44 8.12 -2.04
N ASP A 345 -12.67 9.03 -1.09
CA ASP A 345 -11.81 10.20 -0.87
C ASP A 345 -10.36 9.78 -0.58
N MET A 346 -10.18 8.83 0.33
CA MET A 346 -8.87 8.29 0.69
C MET A 346 -8.19 7.57 -0.49
N ALA A 347 -8.94 6.78 -1.26
CA ALA A 347 -8.40 6.08 -2.43
C ALA A 347 -7.93 7.06 -3.51
N VAL A 348 -8.75 8.05 -3.84
CA VAL A 348 -8.39 9.08 -4.81
C VAL A 348 -7.19 9.91 -4.33
N LYS A 349 -7.14 10.27 -3.04
CA LYS A 349 -5.99 10.93 -2.45
C LYS A 349 -4.73 10.08 -2.58
N ALA A 350 -4.80 8.79 -2.26
CA ALA A 350 -3.65 7.88 -2.37
C ALA A 350 -3.13 7.85 -3.81
N ASN A 351 -4.01 7.65 -4.79
CA ASN A 351 -3.61 7.61 -6.20
C ASN A 351 -3.06 8.95 -6.70
N SER A 352 -3.56 10.08 -6.20
CA SER A 352 -3.02 11.41 -6.53
C SER A 352 -1.61 11.65 -5.98
N LEU A 353 -1.14 10.77 -5.11
CA LEU A 353 0.20 10.76 -4.50
C LEU A 353 1.03 9.53 -4.93
N ASP A 354 0.68 8.90 -6.05
CA ASP A 354 1.34 7.71 -6.63
C ASP A 354 1.29 6.44 -5.74
N GLY A 355 0.30 6.31 -4.88
CA GLY A 355 0.14 5.15 -4.01
C GLY A 355 -1.04 4.27 -4.37
N ASN A 356 -0.98 2.99 -4.01
CA ASN A 356 -2.12 2.09 -4.02
C ASN A 356 -2.91 2.19 -2.72
N PHE A 357 -4.22 2.06 -2.80
CA PHE A 357 -5.10 2.07 -1.63
C PHE A 357 -5.76 0.70 -1.43
N VAL A 358 -5.69 0.17 -0.22
CA VAL A 358 -6.18 -1.20 0.10
C VAL A 358 -7.23 -1.13 1.19
N ILE A 359 -8.41 -1.68 0.94
CA ILE A 359 -9.52 -1.70 1.88
C ILE A 359 -9.60 -3.09 2.52
N ASN A 360 -9.62 -3.11 3.85
CA ASN A 360 -9.68 -4.34 4.64
C ASN A 360 -11.11 -4.79 4.93
N PHE A 361 -11.31 -6.11 4.87
CA PHE A 361 -12.54 -6.82 5.22
C PHE A 361 -12.24 -7.89 6.28
N GLY A 362 -13.13 -8.04 7.25
CA GLY A 362 -12.99 -9.01 8.33
C GLY A 362 -14.11 -10.05 8.35
N PRO A 363 -13.99 -11.19 7.63
CA PRO A 363 -15.01 -12.23 7.66
C PRO A 363 -15.18 -12.86 9.06
N ASP A 364 -16.42 -13.26 9.39
CA ASP A 364 -16.72 -13.97 10.64
C ASP A 364 -16.18 -15.43 10.63
N GLY A 365 -16.29 -16.12 11.77
CA GLY A 365 -15.83 -17.50 11.90
C GLY A 365 -16.57 -18.50 11.01
N ASN A 366 -17.72 -18.13 10.43
CA ASN A 366 -18.48 -18.94 9.47
C ASN A 366 -18.13 -18.63 7.99
N GLY A 367 -17.27 -17.63 7.74
CA GLY A 367 -16.88 -17.23 6.40
C GLY A 367 -17.80 -16.21 5.73
N ASN A 368 -18.63 -15.49 6.50
CA ASN A 368 -19.42 -14.39 5.95
C ASN A 368 -18.65 -13.08 6.05
N ILE A 369 -18.55 -12.33 4.96
CA ILE A 369 -18.24 -10.91 5.01
C ILE A 369 -19.50 -10.18 5.49
N ARG A 370 -19.34 -9.26 6.44
CA ARG A 370 -20.44 -8.52 7.05
C ARG A 370 -21.24 -7.77 5.97
N LYS A 371 -22.58 -7.74 6.14
CA LYS A 371 -23.46 -7.08 5.16
C LYS A 371 -23.09 -5.62 4.93
N GLU A 372 -22.75 -4.89 5.96
CA GLU A 372 -22.33 -3.48 5.89
C GLU A 372 -21.05 -3.32 5.06
N GLU A 373 -20.08 -4.21 5.21
CA GLU A 373 -18.87 -4.22 4.38
C GLU A 373 -19.20 -4.52 2.91
N CYS A 374 -20.11 -5.48 2.67
CA CYS A 374 -20.59 -5.78 1.32
C CYS A 374 -21.31 -4.60 0.68
N ASP A 375 -22.12 -3.87 1.45
CA ASP A 375 -22.86 -2.70 0.98
C ASP A 375 -21.88 -1.56 0.64
N ILE A 376 -20.87 -1.33 1.47
CA ILE A 376 -19.81 -0.34 1.23
C ILE A 376 -19.02 -0.69 -0.04
N ALA A 377 -18.58 -1.94 -0.19
CA ALA A 377 -17.87 -2.41 -1.39
C ALA A 377 -18.69 -2.17 -2.66
N ARG A 378 -20.00 -2.44 -2.61
CA ARG A 378 -20.91 -2.24 -3.74
C ARG A 378 -21.03 -0.75 -4.12
N GLU A 379 -21.13 0.16 -3.15
CA GLU A 379 -21.20 1.60 -3.42
C GLU A 379 -19.88 2.13 -3.99
N ILE A 380 -18.75 1.67 -3.47
CA ILE A 380 -17.43 1.96 -4.05
C ILE A 380 -17.38 1.47 -5.50
N GLY A 381 -17.82 0.23 -5.76
CA GLY A 381 -17.87 -0.35 -7.12
C GLY A 381 -18.72 0.47 -8.10
N LYS A 382 -19.85 0.99 -7.66
CA LYS A 382 -20.69 1.89 -8.50
C LYS A 382 -19.92 3.16 -8.89
N TRP A 383 -19.15 3.72 -7.98
CA TRP A 383 -18.32 4.89 -8.26
C TRP A 383 -17.16 4.54 -9.19
N MET A 384 -16.48 3.43 -8.91
CA MET A 384 -15.35 2.93 -9.72
C MET A 384 -15.77 2.59 -11.16
N ALA A 385 -16.94 1.99 -11.36
CA ALA A 385 -17.48 1.70 -12.69
C ALA A 385 -17.66 2.97 -13.56
N LYS A 386 -17.92 4.13 -12.94
CA LYS A 386 -18.09 5.41 -13.61
C LYS A 386 -16.78 6.21 -13.74
N ASN A 387 -15.87 6.07 -12.79
CA ASN A 387 -14.75 6.97 -12.60
C ASN A 387 -13.38 6.26 -12.50
N GLY A 388 -13.31 4.93 -12.60
CA GLY A 388 -12.09 4.14 -12.43
C GLY A 388 -10.96 4.50 -13.40
N GLU A 389 -11.28 5.08 -14.58
CA GLU A 389 -10.26 5.62 -15.50
C GLU A 389 -9.35 6.66 -14.82
N ALA A 390 -9.85 7.36 -13.79
CA ALA A 390 -9.10 8.34 -13.00
C ALA A 390 -8.19 7.70 -11.92
N ILE A 391 -8.28 6.38 -11.75
CA ILE A 391 -7.58 5.60 -10.72
C ILE A 391 -6.54 4.68 -11.36
N TYR A 392 -6.98 3.82 -12.31
CA TYR A 392 -6.14 2.78 -12.87
C TYR A 392 -5.05 3.31 -13.79
N ALA A 393 -3.81 2.89 -13.54
CA ALA A 393 -2.63 3.26 -14.32
C ALA A 393 -2.47 4.78 -14.50
N THR A 394 -2.81 5.54 -13.45
CA THR A 394 -2.59 6.99 -13.36
C THR A 394 -1.43 7.30 -12.42
N HIS A 395 -0.92 8.51 -12.50
CA HIS A 395 0.13 9.05 -11.66
C HIS A 395 -0.30 10.40 -11.08
N HIS A 396 0.49 10.94 -10.15
CA HIS A 396 0.28 12.33 -9.72
C HIS A 396 0.27 13.27 -10.92
N SER A 397 -0.57 14.29 -10.87
CA SER A 397 -0.68 15.26 -11.96
C SER A 397 0.35 16.39 -11.82
N ILE A 398 0.48 17.19 -12.88
CA ILE A 398 1.27 18.43 -12.84
C ILE A 398 0.64 19.51 -11.96
N LEU A 399 -0.61 19.34 -11.52
CA LEU A 399 -1.32 20.30 -10.71
C LEU A 399 -0.86 20.24 -9.26
N GLU A 400 -0.61 21.41 -8.65
CA GLU A 400 -0.49 21.52 -7.21
C GLU A 400 -1.83 21.19 -6.52
N LYS A 401 -1.80 21.01 -5.20
CA LYS A 401 -3.01 20.77 -4.40
C LYS A 401 -4.07 21.85 -4.67
N GLN A 402 -5.28 21.42 -4.89
CA GLN A 402 -6.43 22.27 -5.16
C GLN A 402 -7.46 22.16 -4.02
N ASP A 403 -8.30 23.20 -3.83
CA ASP A 403 -9.31 23.20 -2.75
C ASP A 403 -10.53 22.34 -3.06
N TRP A 404 -10.78 22.06 -4.34
CA TRP A 404 -11.95 21.27 -4.77
C TRP A 404 -11.73 19.76 -4.65
N GLY A 405 -10.50 19.27 -4.49
CA GLY A 405 -10.21 17.83 -4.38
C GLY A 405 -8.81 17.46 -4.86
N TYR A 406 -8.73 16.35 -5.62
CA TYR A 406 -7.47 15.75 -6.05
C TYR A 406 -7.39 15.63 -7.56
N SER A 407 -6.18 15.43 -8.07
CA SER A 407 -5.97 15.21 -9.50
C SER A 407 -4.95 14.11 -9.76
N THR A 408 -5.27 13.26 -10.75
CA THR A 408 -4.37 12.25 -11.32
C THR A 408 -4.15 12.53 -12.80
N GLN A 409 -3.14 11.92 -13.39
CA GLN A 409 -2.80 12.15 -14.81
C GLN A 409 -2.41 10.87 -15.52
N LYS A 410 -2.81 10.78 -16.80
CA LYS A 410 -2.38 9.74 -17.73
C LYS A 410 -2.15 10.36 -19.11
N GLY A 411 -0.87 10.48 -19.49
CA GLY A 411 -0.51 11.20 -20.71
C GLY A 411 -0.93 12.68 -20.67
N ASP A 412 -1.66 13.13 -21.65
CA ASP A 412 -2.22 14.48 -21.77
C ASP A 412 -3.52 14.70 -20.99
N LYS A 413 -4.12 13.65 -20.46
CA LYS A 413 -5.36 13.72 -19.68
C LYS A 413 -5.06 13.92 -18.20
N VAL A 414 -5.68 14.93 -17.61
CA VAL A 414 -5.72 15.13 -16.15
C VAL A 414 -7.15 14.93 -15.67
N TYR A 415 -7.30 14.10 -14.66
CA TYR A 415 -8.56 13.76 -14.03
C TYR A 415 -8.72 14.59 -12.76
N LEU A 416 -9.73 15.45 -12.74
CA LEU A 416 -10.06 16.32 -11.62
C LEU A 416 -11.16 15.66 -10.80
N SER A 417 -10.81 15.02 -9.70
CA SER A 417 -11.75 14.38 -8.79
C SER A 417 -12.27 15.41 -7.78
N VAL A 418 -13.55 15.81 -7.97
CA VAL A 418 -14.18 16.90 -7.23
C VAL A 418 -14.95 16.36 -6.03
N PHE A 419 -14.43 16.63 -4.86
CA PHE A 419 -15.05 16.32 -3.55
C PHE A 419 -15.71 17.55 -2.94
N ASN A 420 -15.05 18.71 -3.01
CA ASN A 420 -15.52 19.97 -2.46
C ASN A 420 -16.02 20.88 -3.59
N LYS A 421 -17.31 20.90 -3.80
CA LYS A 421 -17.90 21.76 -4.83
C LYS A 421 -17.88 23.22 -4.38
N PRO A 422 -17.27 24.13 -5.19
CA PRO A 422 -17.31 25.55 -4.89
C PRO A 422 -18.76 26.09 -4.96
N MET A 423 -19.12 27.02 -4.06
CA MET A 423 -20.47 27.59 -3.97
C MET A 423 -20.91 28.29 -5.25
N ASN A 424 -19.98 28.90 -5.99
CA ASN A 424 -20.22 29.57 -7.27
C ASN A 424 -20.32 28.59 -8.46
N ASN A 425 -20.19 27.27 -8.22
CA ASN A 425 -20.18 26.22 -9.25
C ASN A 425 -19.05 26.38 -10.30
N LEU A 426 -17.95 27.00 -9.95
CA LEU A 426 -16.76 27.15 -10.79
C LEU A 426 -15.59 26.39 -10.16
N ILE A 427 -15.04 25.44 -10.88
CA ILE A 427 -13.81 24.75 -10.49
C ILE A 427 -12.65 25.54 -11.08
N ARG A 428 -11.89 26.21 -10.24
CA ARG A 428 -10.69 26.91 -10.67
C ARG A 428 -9.53 25.94 -10.77
N VAL A 429 -8.90 25.89 -11.95
CA VAL A 429 -7.71 25.10 -12.23
C VAL A 429 -6.54 26.05 -12.39
N LYS A 430 -5.53 25.91 -11.52
CA LYS A 430 -4.26 26.61 -11.62
C LYS A 430 -3.27 25.67 -12.30
N LEU A 431 -2.86 25.99 -13.53
CA LEU A 431 -1.81 25.26 -14.23
C LEU A 431 -0.45 25.84 -13.88
N PRO A 432 0.58 25.00 -13.64
CA PRO A 432 1.91 25.48 -13.35
C PRO A 432 2.53 26.19 -14.57
N ARG A 433 3.62 26.88 -14.34
CA ARG A 433 4.44 27.42 -15.43
C ARG A 433 5.10 26.27 -16.20
N SER A 434 5.10 26.35 -17.55
CA SER A 434 5.89 25.42 -18.36
C SER A 434 7.38 25.56 -18.06
N LYS A 435 8.11 24.44 -18.12
CA LYS A 435 9.58 24.43 -18.02
C LYS A 435 10.22 25.16 -19.20
N ASN A 436 9.60 25.09 -20.39
CA ASN A 436 9.98 25.91 -21.55
C ASN A 436 9.36 27.31 -21.39
N ARG A 437 10.22 28.34 -21.36
CA ARG A 437 9.78 29.74 -21.15
C ARG A 437 8.90 30.29 -22.27
N ASP A 438 8.98 29.72 -23.47
CA ASP A 438 8.21 30.15 -24.64
C ASP A 438 6.87 29.41 -24.78
N MET A 439 6.65 28.40 -23.93
CA MET A 439 5.44 27.59 -23.93
C MET A 439 4.57 27.88 -22.70
N ILE A 440 3.28 27.57 -22.82
CA ILE A 440 2.32 27.57 -21.71
C ILE A 440 1.47 26.29 -21.78
N TYR A 441 0.99 25.84 -20.62
CA TYR A 441 -0.03 24.81 -20.57
C TYR A 441 -1.40 25.42 -20.86
N ALA A 442 -2.16 24.73 -21.73
CA ALA A 442 -3.52 25.11 -22.08
C ALA A 442 -4.46 23.92 -21.93
N ILE A 443 -5.71 24.19 -21.51
CA ILE A 443 -6.79 23.17 -21.46
C ILE A 443 -7.49 23.18 -22.81
N THR A 444 -7.33 22.11 -23.61
CA THR A 444 -7.92 22.02 -24.95
C THR A 444 -9.36 21.50 -24.94
N LYS A 445 -9.67 20.61 -23.98
CA LYS A 445 -11.00 20.04 -23.82
C LYS A 445 -11.28 19.80 -22.34
N ALA A 446 -12.57 19.83 -21.99
CA ALA A 446 -13.05 19.40 -20.68
C ALA A 446 -14.41 18.70 -20.82
N HIS A 447 -14.56 17.57 -20.11
CA HIS A 447 -15.81 16.83 -20.05
C HIS A 447 -15.95 16.08 -18.72
N VAL A 448 -17.18 15.74 -18.35
CA VAL A 448 -17.46 14.86 -17.20
C VAL A 448 -17.10 13.43 -17.58
N LEU A 449 -16.26 12.75 -16.77
CA LEU A 449 -15.78 11.40 -17.09
C LEU A 449 -16.93 10.41 -17.31
N SER A 450 -17.88 10.35 -16.37
CA SER A 450 -18.95 9.36 -16.35
C SER A 450 -20.00 9.54 -17.45
N THR A 451 -20.26 10.77 -17.89
CA THR A 451 -21.35 11.09 -18.86
C THR A 451 -20.84 11.57 -20.20
N LYS A 452 -19.55 11.90 -20.32
CA LYS A 452 -18.92 12.56 -21.46
C LYS A 452 -19.54 13.94 -21.81
N GLU A 453 -20.37 14.49 -20.90
CA GLU A 453 -20.95 15.83 -21.07
C GLU A 453 -19.85 16.89 -21.13
N LYS A 454 -19.86 17.75 -22.15
CA LYS A 454 -18.88 18.85 -22.31
C LYS A 454 -18.95 19.79 -21.10
N VAL A 455 -17.80 20.15 -20.56
CA VAL A 455 -17.67 21.18 -19.53
C VAL A 455 -17.19 22.46 -20.16
N ASN A 456 -17.91 23.55 -19.92
CA ASN A 456 -17.55 24.86 -20.44
C ASN A 456 -16.35 25.41 -19.70
N ILE A 457 -15.38 25.91 -20.45
CA ILE A 457 -14.13 26.47 -19.95
C ILE A 457 -14.24 28.00 -20.03
N HIS A 458 -14.03 28.65 -18.89
CA HIS A 458 -13.95 30.11 -18.83
C HIS A 458 -12.54 30.51 -18.36
N GLY A 459 -12.14 31.70 -18.70
CA GLY A 459 -10.84 32.24 -18.35
C GLY A 459 -9.93 32.31 -19.58
N ASN A 460 -8.93 33.15 -19.47
CA ASN A 460 -8.06 33.47 -20.61
C ASN A 460 -6.75 32.69 -20.61
N GLY A 461 -6.51 31.83 -19.62
CA GLY A 461 -5.29 31.04 -19.50
C GLY A 461 -3.98 31.88 -19.50
N LYS A 462 -4.06 33.22 -19.59
CA LYS A 462 -2.86 34.07 -19.65
C LYS A 462 -2.07 33.96 -18.36
N PRO A 463 -0.75 33.69 -18.44
CA PRO A 463 0.11 33.76 -17.27
C PRO A 463 0.03 35.13 -16.62
N GLY A 464 -0.13 35.17 -15.28
CA GLY A 464 -0.25 36.44 -14.56
C GLY A 464 -1.56 37.22 -14.80
N ALA A 465 -2.60 36.58 -15.35
CA ALA A 465 -3.92 37.20 -15.55
C ALA A 465 -4.58 37.64 -14.23
N TYR A 466 -4.17 37.05 -13.11
CA TYR A 466 -4.57 37.51 -11.79
C TYR A 466 -3.60 38.58 -11.27
N TYR A 467 -4.20 39.67 -10.92
CA TYR A 467 -3.47 40.78 -10.27
C TYR A 467 -2.71 40.27 -9.04
N ARG A 468 -1.39 40.33 -9.07
CA ARG A 468 -0.40 39.90 -8.06
C ARG A 468 0.13 38.44 -8.19
N ASP A 469 -0.35 37.61 -9.11
CA ASP A 469 0.30 36.31 -9.31
C ASP A 469 1.60 36.46 -10.14
N LYS A 470 2.73 36.37 -9.47
CA LYS A 470 4.06 36.44 -10.10
C LYS A 470 4.60 35.04 -10.47
N SER A 471 3.83 33.96 -10.21
CA SER A 471 4.28 32.57 -10.46
C SER A 471 4.36 32.22 -11.95
N GLY A 472 3.66 32.98 -12.81
CA GLY A 472 3.53 32.69 -14.23
C GLY A 472 2.54 31.54 -14.51
N ALA A 473 1.71 31.17 -13.53
CA ALA A 473 0.65 30.19 -13.67
C ALA A 473 -0.49 30.69 -14.58
N SER A 474 -1.15 29.76 -15.26
CA SER A 474 -2.37 30.01 -16.03
C SER A 474 -3.59 29.56 -15.23
N TYR A 475 -4.70 30.31 -15.35
CA TYR A 475 -5.93 30.03 -14.62
C TYR A 475 -7.10 29.78 -15.57
N TYR A 476 -7.83 28.72 -15.30
CA TYR A 476 -9.06 28.37 -16.01
C TYR A 476 -10.18 28.11 -15.00
N ASP A 477 -11.40 28.56 -15.32
CA ASP A 477 -12.60 28.25 -14.56
C ASP A 477 -13.48 27.27 -15.36
N LEU A 478 -13.73 26.12 -14.80
CA LEU A 478 -14.60 25.09 -15.38
C LEU A 478 -15.98 25.18 -14.75
N ILE A 479 -17.02 25.34 -15.56
CA ILE A 479 -18.41 25.45 -15.07
C ILE A 479 -18.96 24.06 -14.76
N ILE A 480 -19.31 23.80 -13.50
CA ILE A 480 -19.94 22.54 -13.10
C ILE A 480 -21.29 22.38 -13.82
N PRO A 481 -21.51 21.29 -14.58
CA PRO A 481 -22.79 21.01 -15.23
C PRO A 481 -23.97 21.02 -14.25
N LYS A 482 -25.13 21.54 -14.70
CA LYS A 482 -26.30 21.74 -13.83
C LYS A 482 -26.71 20.48 -13.06
N LYS A 483 -26.64 19.31 -13.69
CA LYS A 483 -26.98 18.01 -13.06
C LYS A 483 -26.07 17.65 -11.87
N LEU A 484 -24.79 18.04 -11.91
CA LEU A 484 -23.81 17.74 -10.88
C LEU A 484 -23.81 18.75 -9.71
N ARG A 485 -24.44 19.91 -9.88
CA ARG A 485 -24.45 20.94 -8.82
C ARG A 485 -25.14 20.49 -7.55
N LYS A 486 -26.13 19.59 -7.67
CA LYS A 486 -26.88 19.03 -6.53
C LYS A 486 -26.40 17.63 -6.11
N SER A 487 -25.46 17.02 -6.84
CA SER A 487 -24.93 15.70 -6.48
C SER A 487 -24.22 15.75 -5.12
N THR A 488 -24.43 14.75 -4.28
CA THR A 488 -23.65 14.50 -3.06
C THR A 488 -22.47 13.57 -3.32
N GLU A 489 -22.49 12.86 -4.45
CA GLU A 489 -21.39 11.97 -4.85
C GLU A 489 -20.24 12.78 -5.45
N PRO A 490 -18.97 12.42 -5.17
CA PRO A 490 -17.83 12.98 -5.88
C PRO A 490 -17.86 12.56 -7.36
N PHE A 491 -17.43 13.46 -8.22
CA PHE A 491 -17.41 13.24 -9.67
C PHE A 491 -16.07 13.64 -10.27
N VAL A 492 -15.80 13.17 -11.47
CA VAL A 492 -14.53 13.44 -12.16
C VAL A 492 -14.78 14.25 -13.42
N ILE A 493 -14.02 15.34 -13.57
CA ILE A 493 -13.88 16.08 -14.83
C ILE A 493 -12.54 15.71 -15.45
N VAL A 494 -12.54 15.36 -16.72
CA VAL A 494 -11.33 15.14 -17.50
C VAL A 494 -11.01 16.43 -18.23
N ILE A 495 -9.76 16.89 -18.13
CA ILE A 495 -9.22 17.94 -18.96
C ILE A 495 -8.09 17.37 -19.82
N GLU A 496 -8.01 17.79 -21.07
CA GLU A 496 -6.88 17.51 -21.95
C GLU A 496 -5.95 18.72 -21.93
N LEU A 497 -4.67 18.47 -21.58
CA LEU A 497 -3.63 19.50 -21.51
C LEU A 497 -2.79 19.47 -22.77
N LYS A 498 -2.35 20.65 -23.21
CA LYS A 498 -1.38 20.80 -24.28
C LYS A 498 -0.40 21.92 -23.93
N GLU A 499 0.88 21.70 -24.19
CA GLU A 499 1.84 22.81 -24.25
C GLU A 499 1.71 23.50 -25.60
N ILE A 500 1.49 24.81 -25.61
CA ILE A 500 1.38 25.63 -26.81
C ILE A 500 2.36 26.78 -26.74
N ASP A 501 2.79 27.26 -27.91
CA ASP A 501 3.60 28.45 -28.03
C ASP A 501 2.85 29.67 -27.53
N LYS A 502 3.50 30.56 -26.79
CA LYS A 502 2.88 31.80 -26.29
C LYS A 502 2.39 32.72 -27.42
N GLY A 503 3.04 32.70 -28.58
CA GLY A 503 2.64 33.43 -29.77
C GLY A 503 1.31 32.96 -30.34
N ASP A 504 1.01 31.65 -30.22
CA ASP A 504 -0.23 31.04 -30.75
C ASP A 504 -1.42 31.12 -29.78
N PHE A 505 -1.21 31.68 -28.59
CA PHE A 505 -2.19 31.65 -27.51
C PHE A 505 -3.52 32.36 -27.87
N GLU A 506 -3.49 33.46 -28.61
CA GLU A 506 -4.69 34.20 -29.00
C GLU A 506 -5.55 33.42 -30.01
N ALA A 507 -4.91 32.76 -30.98
CA ALA A 507 -5.58 31.88 -31.92
C ALA A 507 -6.22 30.67 -31.21
N TYR A 508 -5.54 30.12 -30.23
CA TYR A 508 -6.05 29.05 -29.39
C TYR A 508 -7.27 29.47 -28.57
N GLN A 509 -7.29 30.65 -27.99
CA GLN A 509 -8.43 31.15 -27.21
C GLN A 509 -9.68 31.33 -28.08
N GLN A 510 -9.53 31.79 -29.34
CA GLN A 510 -10.66 31.90 -30.29
C GLN A 510 -11.25 30.54 -30.63
N ALA A 511 -10.48 29.47 -30.64
CA ALA A 511 -10.93 28.11 -30.88
C ALA A 511 -11.70 27.46 -29.70
N LEU A 512 -11.60 28.03 -28.49
CA LEU A 512 -12.32 27.54 -27.28
C LEU A 512 -13.70 28.17 -27.07
N THR A 513 -13.97 29.32 -27.69
CA THR A 513 -15.24 30.03 -27.65
C THR A 513 -16.16 29.51 -28.75
#